data_1f0e11bce5a3e34112535e798d0322b1
#
_entry.id   1f0e11bce5a3e34112535e798d0322b1
#
_cell.length_a   1.000
_cell.length_b   1.000
_cell.length_c   1.000
_cell.angle_alpha   90.00
_cell.angle_beta   90.00
_cell.angle_gamma   90.00
#
_symmetry.space_group_name_H-M   'P 1'
#
loop_
_entity.id
_entity.type
_entity.pdbx_description
1 polymer ?
#
loop_
_entity_poly.entity_id
_entity_poly.type
_entity_poly.pdbx_seq_one_letter_code
_entity_poly.pdbx_strand_id
1 'polypeptide(L)'
;MSCLAYGTYDDTHQRILASGMKMFLENGFERTNLRDLCAEAGITTGSFYRHFASKEDIFSYFVQPAVDEIKKDFSDADPVCREAVEEGDVRRLWMIMDAERLLDYIYRNFDALKLLLKCSDGTKYSNFLNDVVCMETDITLRSLGLAKERGLISVELPSEPEMHMICHAYISSVFEAVLHDLSRDVMEKYIHTIVKFFTAGAYQVLGL
;
A
#
# COMPACT_ATOMS: atom_id res chain seq x y z
N MET A 1 -38.84 -28.74 -14.96
CA MET A 1 -37.95 -28.92 -13.79
C MET A 1 -36.57 -28.52 -14.23
N SER A 2 -36.19 -27.26 -13.94
CA SER A 2 -34.86 -26.73 -14.28
C SER A 2 -33.88 -27.26 -13.28
N CYS A 3 -32.97 -28.10 -13.74
CA CYS A 3 -31.81 -28.56 -12.96
C CYS A 3 -30.88 -27.32 -12.76
N LEU A 4 -30.94 -26.71 -11.59
CA LEU A 4 -29.93 -25.74 -11.18
C LEU A 4 -28.59 -26.50 -11.11
N ALA A 5 -27.76 -26.31 -12.10
CA ALA A 5 -26.40 -26.80 -12.07
C ALA A 5 -25.74 -26.16 -10.84
N TYR A 6 -25.52 -26.93 -9.79
CA TYR A 6 -24.66 -26.57 -8.68
C TYR A 6 -23.27 -26.36 -9.30
N GLY A 7 -22.81 -25.09 -9.38
CA GLY A 7 -21.46 -24.78 -9.80
C GLY A 7 -20.46 -25.55 -8.93
N THR A 8 -19.28 -25.84 -9.49
CA THR A 8 -18.19 -26.46 -8.74
C THR A 8 -17.80 -25.58 -7.55
N TYR A 9 -17.03 -26.13 -6.59
CA TYR A 9 -16.49 -25.34 -5.48
C TYR A 9 -15.75 -24.10 -6.02
N ASP A 10 -14.92 -24.28 -7.04
CA ASP A 10 -14.14 -23.20 -7.67
C ASP A 10 -15.02 -22.14 -8.32
N ASP A 11 -16.07 -22.52 -9.06
CA ASP A 11 -17.03 -21.56 -9.65
C ASP A 11 -17.71 -20.72 -8.58
N THR A 12 -18.09 -21.34 -7.46
CA THR A 12 -18.72 -20.65 -6.33
C THR A 12 -17.73 -19.70 -5.66
N HIS A 13 -16.50 -20.14 -5.47
CA HIS A 13 -15.43 -19.31 -4.90
C HIS A 13 -15.17 -18.07 -5.76
N GLN A 14 -15.03 -18.23 -7.06
CA GLN A 14 -14.82 -17.11 -7.99
C GLN A 14 -16.00 -16.11 -8.00
N ARG A 15 -17.23 -16.58 -7.92
CA ARG A 15 -18.42 -15.71 -7.83
C ARG A 15 -18.41 -14.90 -6.52
N ILE A 16 -18.03 -15.52 -5.40
CA ILE A 16 -17.88 -14.81 -4.12
C ILE A 16 -16.81 -13.72 -4.24
N LEU A 17 -15.65 -14.03 -4.81
CA LEU A 17 -14.56 -13.07 -5.01
C LEU A 17 -15.01 -11.91 -5.90
N ALA A 18 -15.63 -12.19 -7.05
CA ALA A 18 -16.10 -11.15 -7.97
C ALA A 18 -17.13 -10.22 -7.31
N SER A 19 -18.13 -10.80 -6.61
CA SER A 19 -19.15 -10.02 -5.90
C SER A 19 -18.57 -9.24 -4.73
N GLY A 20 -17.64 -9.83 -3.97
CA GLY A 20 -16.95 -9.19 -2.86
C GLY A 20 -16.15 -7.97 -3.32
N MET A 21 -15.31 -8.13 -4.35
CA MET A 21 -14.51 -7.03 -4.91
C MET A 21 -15.41 -5.88 -5.37
N LYS A 22 -16.43 -6.19 -6.18
CA LYS A 22 -17.40 -5.18 -6.65
C LYS A 22 -18.03 -4.42 -5.51
N MET A 23 -18.62 -5.14 -4.54
CA MET A 23 -19.39 -4.51 -3.47
C MET A 23 -18.51 -3.73 -2.50
N PHE A 24 -17.31 -4.19 -2.22
CA PHE A 24 -16.36 -3.43 -1.38
C PHE A 24 -15.90 -2.14 -2.06
N LEU A 25 -15.62 -2.17 -3.36
CA LEU A 25 -15.26 -0.96 -4.11
C LEU A 25 -16.42 0.05 -4.22
N GLU A 26 -17.66 -0.44 -4.36
CA GLU A 26 -18.86 0.41 -4.48
C GLU A 26 -19.31 1.01 -3.15
N ASN A 27 -19.28 0.21 -2.06
CA ASN A 27 -19.93 0.57 -0.80
C ASN A 27 -18.95 0.78 0.37
N GLY A 28 -17.70 0.30 0.25
CA GLY A 28 -16.76 0.14 1.36
C GLY A 28 -17.07 -1.13 2.19
N PHE A 29 -16.09 -1.55 3.00
CA PHE A 29 -16.24 -2.73 3.83
C PHE A 29 -17.38 -2.60 4.84
N GLU A 30 -17.44 -1.49 5.58
CA GLU A 30 -18.38 -1.33 6.70
C GLU A 30 -19.83 -1.44 6.22
N ARG A 31 -20.19 -0.78 5.11
CA ARG A 31 -21.54 -0.74 4.55
C ARG A 31 -21.90 -1.98 3.71
N THR A 32 -20.96 -2.83 3.36
CA THR A 32 -21.22 -4.06 2.64
C THR A 32 -21.85 -5.10 3.56
N ASN A 33 -23.08 -5.50 3.27
CA ASN A 33 -23.79 -6.53 4.02
C ASN A 33 -23.48 -7.92 3.44
N LEU A 34 -23.19 -8.90 4.29
CA LEU A 34 -22.87 -10.27 3.86
C LEU A 34 -24.04 -10.95 3.12
N ARG A 35 -25.29 -10.68 3.51
CA ARG A 35 -26.46 -11.25 2.84
C ARG A 35 -26.59 -10.74 1.42
N ASP A 36 -26.34 -9.44 1.22
CA ASP A 36 -26.41 -8.81 -0.10
C ASP A 36 -25.26 -9.32 -0.99
N LEU A 37 -24.06 -9.50 -0.44
CA LEU A 37 -22.94 -10.12 -1.13
C LEU A 37 -23.26 -11.55 -1.58
N CYS A 38 -23.88 -12.35 -0.70
CA CYS A 38 -24.30 -13.70 -1.05
C CYS A 38 -25.39 -13.70 -2.14
N ALA A 39 -26.33 -12.75 -2.07
CA ALA A 39 -27.38 -12.60 -3.08
C ALA A 39 -26.79 -12.20 -4.45
N GLU A 40 -25.87 -11.25 -4.48
CA GLU A 40 -25.12 -10.83 -5.68
C GLU A 40 -24.32 -12.00 -6.28
N ALA A 41 -23.68 -12.81 -5.44
CA ALA A 41 -22.95 -14.01 -5.86
C ALA A 41 -23.87 -15.18 -6.27
N GLY A 42 -25.20 -15.05 -6.07
CA GLY A 42 -26.18 -16.11 -6.36
C GLY A 42 -25.99 -17.36 -5.47
N ILE A 43 -25.64 -17.18 -4.19
CA ILE A 43 -25.39 -18.24 -3.22
C ILE A 43 -26.16 -18.01 -1.92
N THR A 44 -26.18 -19.01 -1.06
CA THR A 44 -26.68 -18.87 0.32
C THR A 44 -25.52 -18.46 1.26
N THR A 45 -25.87 -17.86 2.42
CA THR A 45 -24.89 -17.57 3.46
C THR A 45 -24.20 -18.84 3.99
N GLY A 46 -24.91 -19.96 4.06
CA GLY A 46 -24.32 -21.26 4.39
C GLY A 46 -23.30 -21.76 3.36
N SER A 47 -23.49 -21.40 2.07
CA SER A 47 -22.49 -21.67 1.04
C SER A 47 -21.27 -20.77 1.18
N PHE A 48 -21.45 -19.50 1.52
CA PHE A 48 -20.35 -18.56 1.79
C PHE A 48 -19.42 -19.09 2.88
N TYR A 49 -19.96 -19.52 4.02
CA TYR A 49 -19.16 -20.00 5.14
C TYR A 49 -18.36 -21.29 4.89
N ARG A 50 -18.52 -21.94 3.75
CA ARG A 50 -17.65 -23.03 3.29
C ARG A 50 -16.38 -22.53 2.60
N HIS A 51 -16.35 -21.24 2.18
CA HIS A 51 -15.24 -20.63 1.47
C HIS A 51 -14.47 -19.62 2.32
N PHE A 52 -15.19 -18.85 3.13
CA PHE A 52 -14.63 -17.78 3.96
C PHE A 52 -15.28 -17.78 5.36
N ALA A 53 -14.48 -17.58 6.40
CA ALA A 53 -14.95 -17.58 7.77
C ALA A 53 -15.78 -16.32 8.12
N SER A 54 -15.53 -15.21 7.45
CA SER A 54 -16.20 -13.92 7.71
C SER A 54 -16.12 -12.98 6.50
N LYS A 55 -16.84 -11.86 6.58
CA LYS A 55 -16.69 -10.74 5.64
C LYS A 55 -15.27 -10.16 5.66
N GLU A 56 -14.63 -10.12 6.83
CA GLU A 56 -13.25 -9.65 6.95
C GLU A 56 -12.24 -10.62 6.33
N ASP A 57 -12.55 -11.91 6.35
CA ASP A 57 -11.69 -12.93 5.74
C ASP A 57 -11.60 -12.77 4.23
N ILE A 58 -12.72 -12.55 3.55
CA ILE A 58 -12.71 -12.24 2.10
C ILE A 58 -12.07 -10.88 1.81
N PHE A 59 -12.25 -9.86 2.64
CA PHE A 59 -11.56 -8.59 2.46
C PHE A 59 -10.04 -8.77 2.60
N SER A 60 -9.61 -9.50 3.63
CA SER A 60 -8.21 -9.85 3.86
C SER A 60 -7.61 -10.62 2.67
N TYR A 61 -8.37 -11.53 2.07
CA TYR A 61 -7.94 -12.27 0.87
C TYR A 61 -7.50 -11.33 -0.26
N PHE A 62 -8.21 -10.21 -0.46
CA PHE A 62 -7.86 -9.24 -1.50
C PHE A 62 -6.66 -8.38 -1.15
N VAL A 63 -6.52 -7.97 0.12
CA VAL A 63 -5.57 -6.91 0.47
C VAL A 63 -4.31 -7.40 1.16
N GLN A 64 -4.34 -8.56 1.82
CA GLN A 64 -3.21 -9.06 2.60
C GLN A 64 -1.94 -9.25 1.75
N PRO A 65 -1.99 -9.78 0.50
CA PRO A 65 -0.79 -9.90 -0.33
C PRO A 65 -0.10 -8.56 -0.60
N ALA A 66 -0.86 -7.49 -0.85
CA ALA A 66 -0.30 -6.16 -1.05
C ALA A 66 0.34 -5.59 0.22
N VAL A 67 -0.31 -5.82 1.38
CA VAL A 67 0.21 -5.41 2.69
C VAL A 67 1.50 -6.17 3.03
N ASP A 68 1.57 -7.45 2.74
CA ASP A 68 2.76 -8.28 3.00
C ASP A 68 3.92 -7.89 2.08
N GLU A 69 3.62 -7.60 0.81
CA GLU A 69 4.62 -7.14 -0.17
C GLU A 69 5.24 -5.81 0.26
N ILE A 70 4.45 -4.80 0.64
CA ILE A 70 4.99 -3.50 1.05
C ILE A 70 5.80 -3.61 2.35
N LYS A 71 5.36 -4.40 3.32
CA LYS A 71 6.12 -4.65 4.55
C LYS A 71 7.45 -5.33 4.26
N LYS A 72 7.46 -6.27 3.34
CA LYS A 72 8.68 -6.93 2.89
C LYS A 72 9.63 -5.95 2.22
N ASP A 73 9.12 -5.06 1.36
CA ASP A 73 9.93 -4.05 0.68
C ASP A 73 10.63 -3.13 1.68
N PHE A 74 9.95 -2.67 2.74
CA PHE A 74 10.58 -1.90 3.81
C PHE A 74 11.63 -2.71 4.59
N SER A 75 11.35 -3.97 4.89
CA SER A 75 12.31 -4.87 5.56
C SER A 75 13.55 -5.10 4.72
N ASP A 76 13.41 -5.26 3.42
CA ASP A 76 14.52 -5.47 2.47
C ASP A 76 15.30 -4.15 2.23
N ALA A 77 14.67 -2.99 2.35
CA ALA A 77 15.30 -1.68 2.19
C ALA A 77 16.22 -1.31 3.37
N ASP A 78 15.88 -1.67 4.61
CA ASP A 78 16.63 -1.29 5.82
C ASP A 78 18.12 -1.66 5.76
N PRO A 79 18.53 -2.90 5.43
CA PRO A 79 19.95 -3.24 5.29
C PRO A 79 20.63 -2.49 4.14
N VAL A 80 19.94 -2.22 3.04
CA VAL A 80 20.48 -1.48 1.88
C VAL A 80 20.71 -0.01 2.25
N CYS A 81 19.81 0.61 3.01
CA CYS A 81 20.00 1.95 3.56
C CYS A 81 21.21 2.03 4.46
N ARG A 82 21.38 1.04 5.34
CA ARG A 82 22.53 0.97 6.25
C ARG A 82 23.83 0.85 5.47
N GLU A 83 23.90 -0.06 4.49
CA GLU A 83 25.08 -0.23 3.63
C GLU A 83 25.44 1.07 2.90
N ALA A 84 24.46 1.77 2.32
CA ALA A 84 24.67 3.05 1.65
C ALA A 84 25.32 4.10 2.57
N VAL A 85 24.85 4.18 3.82
CA VAL A 85 25.47 5.07 4.83
C VAL A 85 26.87 4.59 5.22
N GLU A 86 27.11 3.27 5.31
CA GLU A 86 28.43 2.70 5.62
C GLU A 86 29.45 2.99 4.53
N GLU A 87 29.03 3.00 3.29
CA GLU A 87 29.84 3.37 2.12
C GLU A 87 30.03 4.91 1.97
N GLY A 88 29.32 5.71 2.75
CA GLY A 88 29.38 7.18 2.70
C GLY A 88 28.49 7.79 1.61
N ASP A 89 27.64 7.00 0.97
CA ASP A 89 26.74 7.44 -0.10
C ASP A 89 25.33 7.72 0.43
N VAL A 90 25.18 8.82 1.17
CA VAL A 90 23.90 9.25 1.72
C VAL A 90 22.85 9.52 0.63
N ARG A 91 23.28 9.94 -0.58
CA ARG A 91 22.37 10.22 -1.69
C ARG A 91 21.66 8.97 -2.17
N ARG A 92 22.30 7.81 -2.07
CA ARG A 92 21.73 6.50 -2.42
C ARG A 92 20.47 6.17 -1.61
N LEU A 93 20.27 6.74 -0.42
CA LEU A 93 19.05 6.55 0.39
C LEU A 93 17.77 6.88 -0.41
N TRP A 94 17.80 7.94 -1.22
CA TRP A 94 16.67 8.36 -2.06
C TRP A 94 16.59 7.65 -3.41
N MET A 95 17.61 6.87 -3.77
CA MET A 95 17.62 6.07 -5.00
C MET A 95 17.07 4.65 -4.77
N ILE A 96 16.91 4.22 -3.52
CA ILE A 96 16.41 2.89 -3.15
C ILE A 96 14.91 2.76 -3.50
N MET A 97 14.16 3.86 -3.44
CA MET A 97 12.79 3.94 -3.96
C MET A 97 12.82 4.29 -5.45
N ASP A 98 13.12 3.28 -6.28
CA ASP A 98 13.03 3.39 -7.72
C ASP A 98 11.57 3.63 -8.16
N ALA A 99 11.36 4.67 -8.96
CA ALA A 99 10.04 5.05 -9.47
C ALA A 99 9.38 3.90 -10.26
N GLU A 100 10.16 3.12 -11.01
CA GLU A 100 9.67 1.99 -11.78
C GLU A 100 9.18 0.84 -10.88
N ARG A 101 9.95 0.52 -9.85
CA ARG A 101 9.57 -0.50 -8.86
C ARG A 101 8.29 -0.11 -8.10
N LEU A 102 8.18 1.17 -7.72
CA LEU A 102 6.98 1.71 -7.07
C LEU A 102 5.77 1.63 -8.00
N LEU A 103 5.95 1.99 -9.27
CA LEU A 103 4.91 1.92 -10.29
C LEU A 103 4.43 0.48 -10.50
N ASP A 104 5.36 -0.47 -10.62
CA ASP A 104 5.03 -1.88 -10.78
C ASP A 104 4.30 -2.46 -9.56
N TYR A 105 4.69 -2.08 -8.34
CA TYR A 105 3.97 -2.45 -7.13
C TYR A 105 2.54 -1.92 -7.16
N ILE A 106 2.34 -0.64 -7.48
CA ILE A 106 1.03 0.00 -7.52
C ILE A 106 0.13 -0.71 -8.55
N TYR A 107 0.61 -0.96 -9.77
CA TYR A 107 -0.24 -1.58 -10.80
C TYR A 107 -0.53 -3.05 -10.56
N ARG A 108 0.39 -3.78 -9.98
CA ARG A 108 0.19 -5.17 -9.57
C ARG A 108 -0.88 -5.30 -8.48
N ASN A 109 -0.96 -4.31 -7.61
CA ASN A 109 -1.84 -4.29 -6.43
C ASN A 109 -2.96 -3.24 -6.51
N PHE A 110 -3.30 -2.73 -7.70
CA PHE A 110 -4.13 -1.54 -7.87
C PHE A 110 -5.48 -1.62 -7.14
N ASP A 111 -6.25 -2.70 -7.36
CA ASP A 111 -7.55 -2.89 -6.72
C ASP A 111 -7.41 -3.11 -5.20
N ALA A 112 -6.38 -3.83 -4.77
CA ALA A 112 -6.08 -4.02 -3.35
C ALA A 112 -5.74 -2.70 -2.66
N LEU A 113 -4.92 -1.86 -3.28
CA LEU A 113 -4.58 -0.53 -2.78
C LEU A 113 -5.81 0.37 -2.74
N LYS A 114 -6.68 0.29 -3.73
CA LYS A 114 -7.96 1.02 -3.75
C LYS A 114 -8.86 0.62 -2.59
N LEU A 115 -8.96 -0.69 -2.29
CA LEU A 115 -9.67 -1.20 -1.12
C LEU A 115 -9.05 -0.70 0.18
N LEU A 116 -7.73 -0.75 0.31
CA LEU A 116 -7.01 -0.30 1.50
C LEU A 116 -7.20 1.20 1.77
N LEU A 117 -7.15 2.01 0.72
CA LEU A 117 -7.16 3.47 0.84
C LEU A 117 -8.57 4.08 0.97
N LYS A 118 -9.60 3.45 0.39
CA LYS A 118 -10.98 3.99 0.34
C LYS A 118 -12.02 3.17 1.08
N CYS A 119 -11.77 1.88 1.28
CA CYS A 119 -12.83 0.91 1.61
C CYS A 119 -12.55 0.12 2.87
N SER A 120 -11.45 0.39 3.58
CA SER A 120 -10.97 -0.43 4.70
C SER A 120 -11.56 -0.06 6.07
N ASP A 121 -12.39 0.97 6.15
CA ASP A 121 -13.02 1.39 7.41
C ASP A 121 -13.76 0.21 8.07
N GLY A 122 -13.56 0.03 9.38
CA GLY A 122 -14.11 -1.08 10.15
C GLY A 122 -13.34 -2.40 10.02
N THR A 123 -12.18 -2.42 9.34
CA THR A 123 -11.25 -3.56 9.29
C THR A 123 -9.98 -3.30 10.07
N LYS A 124 -9.17 -4.34 10.28
CA LYS A 124 -7.80 -4.20 10.82
C LYS A 124 -6.85 -3.40 9.91
N TYR A 125 -7.25 -3.08 8.69
CA TYR A 125 -6.45 -2.33 7.70
C TYR A 125 -6.81 -0.85 7.62
N SER A 126 -7.72 -0.36 8.46
CA SER A 126 -8.20 1.04 8.43
C SER A 126 -7.10 2.10 8.57
N ASN A 127 -5.97 1.73 9.16
CA ASN A 127 -4.81 2.60 9.34
C ASN A 127 -3.69 2.36 8.30
N PHE A 128 -3.96 1.63 7.22
CA PHE A 128 -2.92 1.21 6.25
C PHE A 128 -2.00 2.36 5.79
N LEU A 129 -2.56 3.50 5.40
CA LEU A 129 -1.75 4.65 4.96
C LEU A 129 -0.81 5.13 6.07
N ASN A 130 -1.32 5.29 7.28
CA ASN A 130 -0.51 5.71 8.42
C ASN A 130 0.56 4.68 8.78
N ASP A 131 0.26 3.39 8.69
CA ASP A 131 1.23 2.31 8.94
C ASP A 131 2.39 2.39 7.95
N VAL A 132 2.12 2.64 6.67
CA VAL A 132 3.16 2.84 5.63
C VAL A 132 3.99 4.10 5.93
N VAL A 133 3.35 5.20 6.31
CA VAL A 133 4.03 6.45 6.68
C VAL A 133 4.95 6.24 7.89
N CYS A 134 4.50 5.50 8.90
CA CYS A 134 5.33 5.17 10.06
C CYS A 134 6.56 4.34 9.66
N MET A 135 6.41 3.33 8.81
CA MET A 135 7.53 2.52 8.31
C MET A 135 8.57 3.38 7.56
N GLU A 136 8.11 4.27 6.67
CA GLU A 136 8.98 5.21 5.95
C GLU A 136 9.69 6.17 6.90
N THR A 137 8.97 6.73 7.87
CA THR A 137 9.54 7.65 8.88
C THR A 137 10.63 6.96 9.68
N ASP A 138 10.38 5.76 10.17
CA ASP A 138 11.32 4.99 10.99
C ASP A 138 12.62 4.66 10.25
N ILE A 139 12.52 4.17 9.01
CA ILE A 139 13.71 3.81 8.22
C ILE A 139 14.52 5.06 7.85
N THR A 140 13.83 6.15 7.50
CA THR A 140 14.47 7.42 7.14
C THR A 140 15.22 8.02 8.34
N LEU A 141 14.57 8.14 9.50
CA LEU A 141 15.20 8.69 10.71
C LEU A 141 16.38 7.85 11.17
N ARG A 142 16.27 6.52 11.16
CA ARG A 142 17.41 5.65 11.53
C ARG A 142 18.59 5.84 10.57
N SER A 143 18.34 5.89 9.27
CA SER A 143 19.38 6.04 8.26
C SER A 143 20.06 7.41 8.35
N LEU A 144 19.29 8.48 8.54
CA LEU A 144 19.81 9.84 8.70
C LEU A 144 20.55 10.00 10.04
N GLY A 145 20.06 9.40 11.12
CA GLY A 145 20.75 9.37 12.41
C GLY A 145 22.13 8.73 12.30
N LEU A 146 22.21 7.56 11.66
CA LEU A 146 23.49 6.89 11.39
C LEU A 146 24.43 7.74 10.52
N ALA A 147 23.90 8.39 9.47
CA ALA A 147 24.67 9.27 8.60
C ALA A 147 25.23 10.49 9.38
N LYS A 148 24.46 11.05 10.29
CA LYS A 148 24.89 12.15 11.17
C LYS A 148 25.97 11.72 12.16
N GLU A 149 25.81 10.56 12.81
CA GLU A 149 26.82 9.98 13.71
C GLU A 149 28.17 9.75 13.02
N ARG A 150 28.13 9.42 11.74
CA ARG A 150 29.34 9.23 10.90
C ARG A 150 29.90 10.55 10.33
N GLY A 151 29.28 11.69 10.61
CA GLY A 151 29.67 12.98 10.10
C GLY A 151 29.44 13.22 8.62
N LEU A 152 28.56 12.41 7.98
CA LEU A 152 28.19 12.55 6.57
C LEU A 152 27.14 13.65 6.36
N ILE A 153 26.40 14.00 7.42
CA ILE A 153 25.42 15.09 7.44
C ILE A 153 25.79 16.03 8.58
N SER A 154 25.93 17.33 8.29
CA SER A 154 26.30 18.35 9.28
C SER A 154 25.13 19.21 9.75
N VAL A 155 24.00 19.18 9.02
CA VAL A 155 22.81 19.96 9.36
C VAL A 155 22.04 19.33 10.53
N GLU A 156 21.18 20.12 11.16
CA GLU A 156 20.21 19.60 12.11
C GLU A 156 19.13 18.77 11.35
N LEU A 157 18.89 17.57 11.86
CA LEU A 157 17.85 16.71 11.25
C LEU A 157 16.47 17.16 11.70
N PRO A 158 15.46 17.00 10.84
CA PRO A 158 14.06 17.19 11.24
C PRO A 158 13.73 16.33 12.47
N SER A 159 12.91 16.87 13.37
CA SER A 159 12.33 16.09 14.47
C SER A 159 11.46 14.98 13.94
N GLU A 160 11.17 13.97 14.78
CA GLU A 160 10.28 12.86 14.39
C GLU A 160 8.90 13.34 13.86
N PRO A 161 8.18 14.29 14.52
CA PRO A 161 6.93 14.81 13.98
C PRO A 161 7.10 15.52 12.61
N GLU A 162 8.16 16.28 12.41
CA GLU A 162 8.43 16.94 11.12
C GLU A 162 8.72 15.91 10.02
N MET A 163 9.54 14.91 10.32
CA MET A 163 9.83 13.83 9.37
C MET A 163 8.57 13.05 9.03
N HIS A 164 7.73 12.72 10.03
CA HIS A 164 6.45 12.05 9.81
C HIS A 164 5.55 12.86 8.85
N MET A 165 5.48 14.18 9.00
CA MET A 165 4.70 15.04 8.11
C MET A 165 5.26 15.05 6.68
N ILE A 166 6.59 15.05 6.52
CA ILE A 166 7.27 14.98 5.22
C ILE A 166 6.99 13.62 4.55
N CYS A 167 7.17 12.53 5.27
CA CYS A 167 6.87 11.18 4.78
C CYS A 167 5.39 11.02 4.42
N HIS A 168 4.49 11.56 5.26
CA HIS A 168 3.06 11.56 4.96
C HIS A 168 2.75 12.30 3.66
N ALA A 169 3.34 13.47 3.43
CA ALA A 169 3.13 14.22 2.19
C ALA A 169 3.62 13.44 0.97
N TYR A 170 4.78 12.77 1.06
CA TYR A 170 5.32 11.94 0.01
C TYR A 170 4.43 10.72 -0.30
N ILE A 171 4.17 9.89 0.71
CA ILE A 171 3.39 8.65 0.57
C ILE A 171 1.96 8.95 0.10
N SER A 172 1.30 9.97 0.68
CA SER A 172 -0.03 10.39 0.22
C SER A 172 -0.02 10.83 -1.24
N SER A 173 1.00 11.61 -1.66
CA SER A 173 1.13 12.03 -3.06
C SER A 173 1.27 10.83 -4.01
N VAL A 174 2.00 9.80 -3.62
CA VAL A 174 2.14 8.55 -4.40
C VAL A 174 0.80 7.84 -4.56
N PHE A 175 0.08 7.65 -3.45
CA PHE A 175 -1.20 6.93 -3.47
C PHE A 175 -2.37 7.73 -4.03
N GLU A 176 -2.26 9.06 -4.12
CA GLU A 176 -3.28 9.91 -4.74
C GLU A 176 -3.59 9.48 -6.18
N ALA A 177 -2.59 9.01 -6.90
CA ALA A 177 -2.74 8.48 -8.25
C ALA A 177 -3.65 7.24 -8.32
N VAL A 178 -3.63 6.37 -7.30
CA VAL A 178 -4.56 5.23 -7.17
C VAL A 178 -5.98 5.71 -6.90
N LEU A 179 -6.11 6.75 -6.04
CA LEU A 179 -7.41 7.30 -5.66
C LEU A 179 -8.13 7.98 -6.83
N HIS A 180 -7.37 8.50 -7.80
CA HIS A 180 -7.86 9.16 -9.01
C HIS A 180 -7.99 8.24 -10.23
N ASP A 181 -7.77 6.94 -10.09
CA ASP A 181 -7.87 5.98 -11.20
C ASP A 181 -7.01 6.37 -12.42
N LEU A 182 -5.81 6.92 -12.19
CA LEU A 182 -4.93 7.33 -13.27
C LEU A 182 -4.49 6.13 -14.11
N SER A 183 -4.45 6.32 -15.44
CA SER A 183 -3.87 5.30 -16.33
C SER A 183 -2.36 5.15 -16.08
N ARG A 184 -1.80 3.98 -16.43
CA ARG A 184 -0.37 3.69 -16.22
C ARG A 184 0.51 4.79 -16.82
N ASP A 185 0.25 5.23 -18.04
CA ASP A 185 1.07 6.23 -18.75
C ASP A 185 1.04 7.61 -18.06
N VAL A 186 -0.09 7.98 -17.47
CA VAL A 186 -0.22 9.23 -16.70
C VAL A 186 0.47 9.10 -15.35
N MET A 187 0.27 7.97 -14.69
CA MET A 187 0.87 7.69 -13.39
C MET A 187 2.40 7.61 -13.46
N GLU A 188 2.96 7.01 -14.51
CA GLU A 188 4.40 6.95 -14.71
C GLU A 188 5.03 8.35 -14.69
N LYS A 189 4.50 9.28 -15.50
CA LYS A 189 4.97 10.67 -15.54
C LYS A 189 4.79 11.37 -14.19
N TYR A 190 3.66 11.12 -13.52
CA TYR A 190 3.35 11.68 -12.22
C TYR A 190 4.33 11.19 -11.15
N ILE A 191 4.54 9.88 -11.03
CA ILE A 191 5.45 9.28 -10.04
C ILE A 191 6.89 9.77 -10.24
N HIS A 192 7.38 9.81 -11.48
CA HIS A 192 8.71 10.38 -11.77
C HIS A 192 8.83 11.84 -11.31
N THR A 193 7.77 12.63 -11.50
CA THR A 193 7.75 14.03 -11.06
C THR A 193 7.76 14.13 -9.53
N ILE A 194 6.95 13.34 -8.83
CA ILE A 194 6.85 13.34 -7.37
C ILE A 194 8.16 12.85 -6.74
N VAL A 195 8.70 11.74 -7.20
CA VAL A 195 10.00 11.23 -6.70
C VAL A 195 11.09 12.29 -6.88
N LYS A 196 11.20 12.89 -8.06
CA LYS A 196 12.19 13.94 -8.33
C LYS A 196 12.01 15.16 -7.44
N PHE A 197 10.77 15.59 -7.22
CA PHE A 197 10.45 16.74 -6.36
C PHE A 197 10.85 16.49 -4.91
N PHE A 198 10.47 15.36 -4.34
CA PHE A 198 10.81 15.04 -2.94
C PHE A 198 12.30 14.77 -2.76
N THR A 199 12.96 14.08 -3.70
CA THR A 199 14.41 13.87 -3.67
C THR A 199 15.17 15.19 -3.69
N ALA A 200 14.81 16.14 -4.55
CA ALA A 200 15.45 17.44 -4.60
C ALA A 200 15.22 18.24 -3.30
N GLY A 201 14.02 18.20 -2.75
CA GLY A 201 13.70 18.79 -1.46
C GLY A 201 14.50 18.19 -0.30
N ALA A 202 14.62 16.87 -0.26
CA ALA A 202 15.41 16.17 0.74
C ALA A 202 16.90 16.57 0.66
N TYR A 203 17.48 16.62 -0.53
CA TYR A 203 18.88 17.08 -0.70
C TYR A 203 19.07 18.51 -0.20
N GLN A 204 18.14 19.41 -0.52
CA GLN A 204 18.23 20.80 -0.05
C GLN A 204 18.13 20.92 1.47
N VAL A 205 17.23 20.18 2.11
CA VAL A 205 17.02 20.19 3.56
C VAL A 205 18.23 19.59 4.30
N LEU A 206 18.86 18.57 3.74
CA LEU A 206 19.98 17.83 4.36
C LEU A 206 21.36 18.35 3.96
N GLY A 207 21.43 19.35 3.07
CA GLY A 207 22.70 19.93 2.62
C GLY A 207 23.54 18.96 1.76
N LEU A 208 22.89 18.10 0.95
CA LEU A 208 23.50 17.06 0.12
C LEU A 208 23.71 17.48 -1.33
#